data_103d00dcd465a15ac1ee26b7d78d5f83
#
_entry.id   103d00dcd465a15ac1ee26b7d78d5f83
#
_cell.length_a   1.000
_cell.length_b   1.000
_cell.length_c   1.000
_cell.angle_alpha   90.00
_cell.angle_beta   90.00
_cell.angle_gamma   90.00
#
_symmetry.space_group_name_H-M   'P 1'
#
loop_
_entity.id
_entity.type
_entity.pdbx_description
1 polymer ?
#
loop_
_entity_poly.entity_id
_entity_poly.type
_entity_poly.pdbx_seq_one_letter_code
_entity_poly.pdbx_strand_id
1 'polypeptide(L)'
;IKIHIMLYSPLHKINCMEFIKLHYENNKINNDEFEEYFKQLDIQLANIEKFGSSLLVIGYFFFIHGSNLDILEILDINNTGETSTSVTLLGAEFILVGYIFLFIESTNRLEERRFQKEVLSQDIDLSPYENLYHAYLFSILINIIRVHALSEIDKTSQTGEVFV
;
A
#
# COMPACT_ATOMS: atom_id res chain seq x y z
N ILE A 1 -7.14 21.33 -21.28
CA ILE A 1 -8.05 20.19 -21.62
C ILE A 1 -7.26 18.86 -21.77
N LYS A 2 -5.97 18.87 -22.16
CA LYS A 2 -5.17 17.63 -22.30
C LYS A 2 -4.66 17.05 -20.97
N ILE A 3 -4.53 17.82 -19.90
CA ILE A 3 -4.04 17.37 -18.59
C ILE A 3 -5.05 16.44 -17.90
N HIS A 4 -6.35 16.62 -18.13
CA HIS A 4 -7.42 15.88 -17.47
C HIS A 4 -7.51 14.38 -17.84
N ILE A 5 -6.93 13.98 -18.97
CA ILE A 5 -7.02 12.58 -19.47
C ILE A 5 -5.86 11.70 -18.97
N MET A 6 -4.74 12.27 -18.51
CA MET A 6 -3.56 11.51 -18.06
C MET A 6 -3.63 10.98 -16.62
N LEU A 7 -4.66 11.33 -15.84
CA LEU A 7 -4.75 11.05 -14.40
C LEU A 7 -5.17 9.62 -14.02
N TYR A 8 -5.53 8.74 -14.97
CA TYR A 8 -6.19 7.48 -14.66
C TYR A 8 -5.31 6.21 -14.67
N SER A 9 -4.00 6.29 -14.90
CA SER A 9 -3.13 5.10 -14.87
C SER A 9 -1.87 5.34 -14.04
N PRO A 10 -1.55 4.48 -13.05
CA PRO A 10 -0.33 4.62 -12.23
C PRO A 10 0.98 4.52 -13.02
N LEU A 11 0.99 3.80 -14.14
CA LEU A 11 2.13 3.72 -15.08
C LEU A 11 2.33 5.00 -15.91
N HIS A 12 1.29 5.82 -16.08
CA HIS A 12 1.36 7.09 -16.80
C HIS A 12 1.91 8.24 -15.95
N LYS A 13 1.95 8.10 -14.61
CA LYS A 13 2.36 9.18 -13.69
C LYS A 13 3.85 9.51 -13.77
N ILE A 14 4.73 8.53 -14.03
CA ILE A 14 6.18 8.77 -14.22
C ILE A 14 6.39 9.66 -15.45
N ASN A 15 5.68 9.41 -16.53
CA ASN A 15 5.70 10.27 -17.72
C ASN A 15 5.05 11.64 -17.47
N CYS A 16 4.12 11.75 -16.52
CA CYS A 16 3.43 13.00 -16.20
C CYS A 16 4.35 14.00 -15.49
N MET A 17 5.20 13.56 -14.57
CA MET A 17 6.16 14.42 -13.88
C MET A 17 7.25 14.93 -14.84
N GLU A 18 7.78 14.11 -15.73
CA GLU A 18 8.67 14.54 -16.81
C GLU A 18 7.99 15.52 -17.77
N PHE A 19 6.74 15.25 -18.15
CA PHE A 19 5.96 16.14 -18.98
C PHE A 19 5.73 17.51 -18.31
N ILE A 20 5.42 17.54 -17.03
CA ILE A 20 5.25 18.76 -16.24
C ILE A 20 6.57 19.53 -16.17
N LYS A 21 7.70 18.83 -15.90
CA LYS A 21 9.03 19.43 -15.87
C LYS A 21 9.38 20.12 -17.19
N LEU A 22 9.18 19.44 -18.32
CA LEU A 22 9.40 19.97 -19.67
C LEU A 22 8.51 21.20 -19.98
N HIS A 23 7.28 21.24 -19.49
CA HIS A 23 6.36 22.36 -19.72
C HIS A 23 6.64 23.55 -18.79
N TYR A 24 7.13 23.29 -17.58
CA TYR A 24 7.59 24.32 -16.66
C TYR A 24 8.86 25.02 -17.19
N GLU A 25 9.87 24.25 -17.60
CA GLU A 25 11.11 24.76 -18.20
C GLU A 25 10.85 25.61 -19.45
N ASN A 26 9.75 25.37 -20.16
CA ASN A 26 9.33 26.14 -21.34
C ASN A 26 8.38 27.30 -21.02
N ASN A 27 8.17 27.68 -19.75
CA ASN A 27 7.27 28.77 -19.31
C ASN A 27 5.83 28.69 -19.88
N LYS A 28 5.31 27.49 -20.09
CA LYS A 28 3.99 27.27 -20.71
C LYS A 28 2.86 26.99 -19.73
N ILE A 29 3.16 26.80 -18.43
CA ILE A 29 2.16 26.50 -17.40
C ILE A 29 2.16 27.65 -16.37
N ASN A 30 0.96 28.13 -16.02
CA ASN A 30 0.77 29.16 -15.00
C ASN A 30 0.86 28.53 -13.58
N ASN A 31 1.30 29.29 -12.58
CA ASN A 31 1.40 28.85 -11.20
C ASN A 31 0.06 28.31 -10.65
N ASP A 32 -1.05 28.92 -11.01
CA ASP A 32 -2.39 28.51 -10.57
C ASP A 32 -2.76 27.10 -11.08
N GLU A 33 -2.31 26.73 -12.28
CA GLU A 33 -2.54 25.38 -12.84
C GLU A 33 -1.71 24.32 -12.10
N PHE A 34 -0.52 24.67 -11.61
CA PHE A 34 0.29 23.80 -10.79
C PHE A 34 -0.33 23.55 -9.42
N GLU A 35 -0.80 24.60 -8.75
CA GLU A 35 -1.45 24.45 -7.44
C GLU A 35 -2.68 23.54 -7.53
N GLU A 36 -3.52 23.71 -8.53
CA GLU A 36 -4.68 22.86 -8.73
C GLU A 36 -4.26 21.40 -9.05
N TYR A 37 -3.20 21.20 -9.86
CA TYR A 37 -2.68 19.87 -10.14
C TYR A 37 -2.20 19.15 -8.87
N PHE A 38 -1.37 19.79 -8.03
CA PHE A 38 -0.89 19.20 -6.80
C PHE A 38 -2.01 18.94 -5.81
N LYS A 39 -2.99 19.81 -5.71
CA LYS A 39 -4.17 19.59 -4.89
C LYS A 39 -4.97 18.35 -5.34
N GLN A 40 -5.15 18.15 -6.64
CA GLN A 40 -5.81 16.96 -7.17
C GLN A 40 -4.97 15.69 -6.94
N LEU A 41 -3.65 15.79 -7.06
CA LEU A 41 -2.73 14.69 -6.75
C LEU A 41 -2.80 14.32 -5.28
N ASP A 42 -2.74 15.28 -4.36
CA ASP A 42 -2.85 15.07 -2.91
C ASP A 42 -4.17 14.36 -2.54
N ILE A 43 -5.30 14.75 -3.16
CA ILE A 43 -6.60 14.09 -2.96
C ILE A 43 -6.55 12.63 -3.43
N GLN A 44 -5.94 12.36 -4.58
CA GLN A 44 -5.79 11.00 -5.09
C GLN A 44 -4.91 10.14 -4.18
N LEU A 45 -3.77 10.67 -3.73
CA LEU A 45 -2.86 9.98 -2.82
C LEU A 45 -3.55 9.68 -1.48
N ALA A 46 -4.29 10.63 -0.92
CA ALA A 46 -5.09 10.40 0.29
C ALA A 46 -6.15 9.31 0.11
N ASN A 47 -6.76 9.18 -1.07
CA ASN A 47 -7.70 8.09 -1.36
C ASN A 47 -7.00 6.73 -1.47
N ILE A 48 -5.79 6.67 -2.05
CA ILE A 48 -4.98 5.44 -2.09
C ILE A 48 -4.57 5.04 -0.67
N GLU A 49 -4.12 5.99 0.16
CA GLU A 49 -3.77 5.78 1.56
C GLU A 49 -4.95 5.24 2.36
N LYS A 50 -6.12 5.87 2.23
CA LYS A 50 -7.37 5.43 2.86
C LYS A 50 -7.72 4.00 2.45
N PHE A 51 -7.61 3.67 1.17
CA PHE A 51 -7.92 2.33 0.67
C PHE A 51 -6.93 1.29 1.23
N GLY A 52 -5.62 1.55 1.15
CA GLY A 52 -4.59 0.68 1.71
C GLY A 52 -4.79 0.45 3.22
N SER A 53 -5.03 1.53 3.98
CA SER A 53 -5.31 1.46 5.41
C SER A 53 -6.58 0.66 5.74
N SER A 54 -7.62 0.76 4.91
CA SER A 54 -8.84 -0.04 5.09
C SER A 54 -8.56 -1.54 4.92
N LEU A 55 -7.70 -1.92 3.98
CA LEU A 55 -7.29 -3.32 3.79
C LEU A 55 -6.50 -3.84 5.01
N LEU A 56 -5.64 -3.01 5.63
CA LEU A 56 -4.96 -3.39 6.87
C LEU A 56 -5.97 -3.67 7.99
N VAL A 57 -6.98 -2.82 8.16
CA VAL A 57 -8.03 -3.01 9.16
C VAL A 57 -8.77 -4.33 8.92
N ILE A 58 -9.18 -4.60 7.67
CA ILE A 58 -9.83 -5.86 7.30
C ILE A 58 -8.92 -7.06 7.62
N GLY A 59 -7.65 -7.00 7.26
CA GLY A 59 -6.69 -8.06 7.54
C GLY A 59 -6.53 -8.35 9.05
N TYR A 60 -6.50 -7.31 9.88
CA TYR A 60 -6.45 -7.49 11.34
C TYR A 60 -7.75 -8.05 11.92
N PHE A 61 -8.91 -7.75 11.33
CA PHE A 61 -10.15 -8.44 11.70
C PHE A 61 -10.09 -9.95 11.44
N PHE A 62 -9.52 -10.36 10.31
CA PHE A 62 -9.28 -11.79 10.03
C PHE A 62 -8.30 -12.41 11.04
N PHE A 63 -7.28 -11.69 11.49
CA PHE A 63 -6.38 -12.19 12.54
C PHE A 63 -7.11 -12.42 13.87
N ILE A 64 -7.99 -11.50 14.26
CA ILE A 64 -8.80 -11.66 15.47
C ILE A 64 -9.72 -12.85 15.32
N HIS A 65 -10.37 -13.02 14.16
CA HIS A 65 -11.24 -14.16 13.88
C HIS A 65 -10.46 -15.50 13.87
N GLY A 66 -9.31 -15.54 13.20
CA GLY A 66 -8.42 -16.71 13.21
C GLY A 66 -7.99 -17.11 14.62
N SER A 67 -7.64 -16.13 15.48
CA SER A 67 -7.30 -16.41 16.87
C SER A 67 -8.47 -16.97 17.67
N ASN A 68 -9.71 -16.56 17.38
CA ASN A 68 -10.89 -17.16 18.01
C ASN A 68 -11.10 -18.61 17.55
N LEU A 69 -10.89 -18.90 16.26
CA LEU A 69 -10.96 -20.27 15.73
C LEU A 69 -9.88 -21.16 16.34
N ASP A 70 -8.66 -20.64 16.53
CA ASP A 70 -7.57 -21.35 17.18
C ASP A 70 -7.95 -21.80 18.61
N ILE A 71 -8.62 -20.94 19.37
CA ILE A 71 -9.16 -21.31 20.69
C ILE A 71 -10.19 -22.44 20.58
N LEU A 72 -11.10 -22.39 19.59
CA LEU A 72 -12.09 -23.44 19.38
C LEU A 72 -11.48 -24.79 18.94
N GLU A 73 -10.40 -24.71 18.14
CA GLU A 73 -9.63 -25.89 17.72
C GLU A 73 -8.91 -26.53 18.91
N ILE A 74 -8.24 -25.75 19.76
CA ILE A 74 -7.59 -26.21 20.97
C ILE A 74 -8.59 -26.92 21.94
N LEU A 75 -9.83 -26.43 21.95
CA LEU A 75 -10.89 -27.00 22.79
C LEU A 75 -11.64 -28.17 22.14
N ASP A 76 -11.27 -28.58 20.93
CA ASP A 76 -11.94 -29.62 20.13
C ASP A 76 -13.44 -29.35 19.87
N ILE A 77 -13.86 -28.09 19.81
CA ILE A 77 -15.25 -27.65 19.60
C ILE A 77 -15.44 -26.79 18.33
N ASN A 78 -14.45 -26.74 17.44
CA ASN A 78 -14.60 -26.02 16.18
C ASN A 78 -15.52 -26.77 15.21
N ASN A 79 -16.76 -26.30 15.07
CA ASN A 79 -17.76 -26.84 14.15
C ASN A 79 -18.04 -25.90 12.95
N THR A 80 -17.19 -24.89 12.71
CA THR A 80 -17.41 -23.88 11.66
C THR A 80 -17.08 -24.38 10.26
N GLY A 81 -16.22 -25.37 10.13
CA GLY A 81 -15.66 -25.84 8.85
C GLY A 81 -14.51 -24.98 8.34
N GLU A 82 -14.15 -23.91 9.05
CA GLU A 82 -12.98 -23.07 8.77
C GLU A 82 -11.85 -23.38 9.73
N THR A 83 -10.60 -23.27 9.28
CA THR A 83 -9.41 -23.43 10.14
C THR A 83 -8.85 -22.07 10.54
N SER A 84 -8.29 -22.00 11.76
CA SER A 84 -7.64 -20.78 12.25
C SER A 84 -6.55 -20.30 11.29
N THR A 85 -5.79 -21.25 10.74
CA THR A 85 -4.67 -20.99 9.83
C THR A 85 -5.12 -20.38 8.50
N SER A 86 -6.18 -20.94 7.87
CA SER A 86 -6.68 -20.43 6.59
C SER A 86 -7.24 -19.02 6.72
N VAL A 87 -7.96 -18.74 7.80
CA VAL A 87 -8.50 -17.42 8.10
C VAL A 87 -7.38 -16.39 8.38
N THR A 88 -6.35 -16.82 9.13
CA THR A 88 -5.18 -15.98 9.41
C THR A 88 -4.35 -15.71 8.14
N LEU A 89 -4.20 -16.70 7.25
CA LEU A 89 -3.56 -16.54 5.95
C LEU A 89 -4.29 -15.48 5.11
N LEU A 90 -5.60 -15.58 4.99
CA LEU A 90 -6.42 -14.59 4.29
C LEU A 90 -6.20 -13.17 4.87
N GLY A 91 -6.14 -13.04 6.19
CA GLY A 91 -5.82 -11.78 6.86
C GLY A 91 -4.44 -11.24 6.48
N ALA A 92 -3.43 -12.11 6.40
CA ALA A 92 -2.07 -11.72 6.01
C ALA A 92 -2.01 -11.25 4.55
N GLU A 93 -2.79 -11.86 3.65
CA GLU A 93 -2.90 -11.44 2.25
C GLU A 93 -3.51 -10.04 2.12
N PHE A 94 -4.59 -9.73 2.86
CA PHE A 94 -5.16 -8.38 2.91
C PHE A 94 -4.16 -7.35 3.42
N ILE A 95 -3.39 -7.69 4.46
CA ILE A 95 -2.35 -6.80 5.01
C ILE A 95 -1.26 -6.55 3.97
N LEU A 96 -0.79 -7.59 3.27
CA LEU A 96 0.22 -7.45 2.22
C LEU A 96 -0.27 -6.50 1.10
N VAL A 97 -1.48 -6.72 0.61
CA VAL A 97 -2.08 -5.84 -0.43
C VAL A 97 -2.24 -4.42 0.09
N GLY A 98 -2.67 -4.23 1.34
CA GLY A 98 -2.75 -2.92 1.98
C GLY A 98 -1.41 -2.18 1.98
N TYR A 99 -0.32 -2.84 2.36
CA TYR A 99 1.02 -2.24 2.33
C TYR A 99 1.51 -1.94 0.91
N ILE A 100 1.13 -2.70 -0.10
CA ILE A 100 1.44 -2.38 -1.51
C ILE A 100 0.80 -1.04 -1.90
N PHE A 101 -0.46 -0.79 -1.53
CA PHE A 101 -1.13 0.48 -1.80
C PHE A 101 -0.47 1.65 -1.05
N LEU A 102 -0.11 1.47 0.21
CA LEU A 102 0.61 2.48 1.00
C LEU A 102 2.01 2.77 0.43
N PHE A 103 2.70 1.76 -0.10
CA PHE A 103 3.98 1.94 -0.76
C PHE A 103 3.83 2.74 -2.07
N ILE A 104 2.79 2.46 -2.87
CA ILE A 104 2.48 3.23 -4.08
C ILE A 104 2.21 4.69 -3.72
N GLU A 105 1.44 4.94 -2.67
CA GLU A 105 1.13 6.28 -2.17
C GLU A 105 2.42 7.00 -1.75
N SER A 106 3.22 6.41 -0.87
CA SER A 106 4.45 7.01 -0.34
C SER A 106 5.48 7.29 -1.43
N THR A 107 5.60 6.42 -2.43
CA THR A 107 6.46 6.62 -3.59
C THR A 107 6.05 7.86 -4.39
N ASN A 108 4.76 7.98 -4.71
CA ASN A 108 4.25 9.12 -5.47
C ASN A 108 4.36 10.43 -4.67
N ARG A 109 4.15 10.38 -3.35
CA ARG A 109 4.30 11.55 -2.47
C ARG A 109 5.76 11.99 -2.37
N LEU A 110 6.69 11.05 -2.26
CA LEU A 110 8.13 11.37 -2.27
C LEU A 110 8.55 12.04 -3.58
N GLU A 111 8.12 11.50 -4.72
CA GLU A 111 8.41 12.09 -6.04
C GLU A 111 7.78 13.49 -6.20
N GLU A 112 6.58 13.70 -5.72
CA GLU A 112 5.93 15.01 -5.69
C GLU A 112 6.77 16.02 -4.88
N ARG A 113 7.21 15.66 -3.66
CA ARG A 113 8.01 16.53 -2.80
C ARG A 113 9.41 16.81 -3.37
N ARG A 114 10.00 15.81 -4.03
CA ARG A 114 11.26 16.03 -4.79
C ARG A 114 11.08 17.03 -5.90
N PHE A 115 10.00 16.92 -6.67
CA PHE A 115 9.69 17.87 -7.73
C PHE A 115 9.51 19.29 -7.17
N GLN A 116 8.73 19.46 -6.10
CA GLN A 116 8.53 20.77 -5.45
C GLN A 116 9.85 21.38 -4.97
N LYS A 117 10.74 20.53 -4.41
CA LYS A 117 12.07 20.97 -3.97
C LYS A 117 12.98 21.39 -5.12
N GLU A 118 13.11 20.53 -6.13
CA GLU A 118 14.10 20.70 -7.20
C GLU A 118 13.65 21.70 -8.27
N VAL A 119 12.39 21.68 -8.65
CA VAL A 119 11.86 22.48 -9.76
C VAL A 119 11.25 23.79 -9.27
N LEU A 120 10.48 23.74 -8.17
CA LEU A 120 9.84 24.94 -7.61
C LEU A 120 10.71 25.63 -6.56
N SER A 121 11.92 25.12 -6.30
CA SER A 121 12.88 25.68 -5.34
C SER A 121 12.29 25.88 -3.93
N GLN A 122 11.36 25.02 -3.52
CA GLN A 122 10.77 25.04 -2.18
C GLN A 122 11.75 24.43 -1.17
N ASP A 123 11.86 25.01 0.01
CA ASP A 123 12.66 24.45 1.11
C ASP A 123 11.90 23.32 1.81
N ILE A 124 12.02 22.11 1.26
CA ILE A 124 11.35 20.90 1.77
C ILE A 124 12.38 19.91 2.30
N ASP A 125 12.21 19.47 3.54
CA ASP A 125 12.94 18.30 4.07
C ASP A 125 12.33 17.01 3.50
N LEU A 126 13.11 16.26 2.73
CA LEU A 126 12.70 14.99 2.11
C LEU A 126 12.83 13.80 3.05
N SER A 127 13.60 13.92 4.14
CA SER A 127 13.93 12.82 5.05
C SER A 127 12.69 12.10 5.62
N PRO A 128 11.61 12.76 6.05
CA PRO A 128 10.39 12.07 6.52
C PRO A 128 9.73 11.23 5.42
N TYR A 129 9.71 11.71 4.18
CA TYR A 129 9.10 11.02 3.05
C TYR A 129 9.93 9.81 2.60
N GLU A 130 11.27 9.92 2.61
CA GLU A 130 12.18 8.81 2.34
C GLU A 130 12.06 7.73 3.42
N ASN A 131 11.96 8.12 4.68
CA ASN A 131 11.75 7.18 5.79
C ASN A 131 10.42 6.44 5.66
N LEU A 132 9.34 7.12 5.27
CA LEU A 132 8.03 6.50 5.06
C LEU A 132 8.05 5.52 3.88
N TYR A 133 8.67 5.89 2.77
CA TYR A 133 8.91 5.02 1.62
C TYR A 133 9.64 3.73 2.04
N HIS A 134 10.74 3.83 2.77
CA HIS A 134 11.49 2.66 3.25
C HIS A 134 10.69 1.81 4.24
N ALA A 135 9.92 2.44 5.14
CA ALA A 135 9.07 1.74 6.09
C ALA A 135 8.03 0.85 5.39
N TYR A 136 7.35 1.35 4.36
CA TYR A 136 6.39 0.55 3.60
C TYR A 136 7.06 -0.51 2.72
N LEU A 137 8.23 -0.23 2.14
CA LEU A 137 9.01 -1.23 1.41
C LEU A 137 9.39 -2.42 2.31
N PHE A 138 9.92 -2.15 3.50
CA PHE A 138 10.22 -3.21 4.47
C PHE A 138 8.97 -3.93 4.96
N SER A 139 7.85 -3.22 5.14
CA SER A 139 6.57 -3.84 5.51
C SER A 139 6.10 -4.84 4.46
N ILE A 140 6.23 -4.54 3.16
CA ILE A 140 5.93 -5.47 2.08
C ILE A 140 6.82 -6.72 2.19
N LEU A 141 8.14 -6.56 2.32
CA LEU A 141 9.07 -7.69 2.41
C LEU A 141 8.74 -8.60 3.60
N ILE A 142 8.49 -8.01 4.77
CA ILE A 142 8.11 -8.77 5.99
C ILE A 142 6.79 -9.52 5.77
N ASN A 143 5.78 -8.87 5.15
CA ASN A 143 4.49 -9.52 4.94
C ASN A 143 4.52 -10.58 3.83
N ILE A 144 5.40 -10.48 2.83
CA ILE A 144 5.64 -11.59 1.88
C ILE A 144 6.14 -12.83 2.63
N ILE A 145 7.10 -12.68 3.53
CA ILE A 145 7.61 -13.79 4.36
C ILE A 145 6.49 -14.37 5.23
N ARG A 146 5.66 -13.50 5.84
CA ARG A 146 4.52 -13.93 6.68
C ARG A 146 3.49 -14.74 5.88
N VAL A 147 3.07 -14.25 4.70
CA VAL A 147 2.11 -14.95 3.84
C VAL A 147 2.68 -16.31 3.41
N HIS A 148 3.97 -16.35 3.03
CA HIS A 148 4.60 -17.62 2.66
C HIS A 148 4.60 -18.61 3.83
N ALA A 149 5.03 -18.20 5.02
CA ALA A 149 5.04 -19.07 6.21
C ALA A 149 3.65 -19.58 6.56
N LEU A 150 2.63 -18.72 6.58
CA LEU A 150 1.25 -19.12 6.85
C LEU A 150 0.69 -20.06 5.78
N SER A 151 1.03 -19.84 4.51
CA SER A 151 0.66 -20.75 3.42
C SER A 151 1.24 -22.15 3.58
N GLU A 152 2.48 -22.28 4.05
CA GLU A 152 3.09 -23.58 4.32
C GLU A 152 2.42 -24.27 5.53
N ILE A 153 2.13 -23.53 6.59
CA ILE A 153 1.41 -24.07 7.76
C ILE A 153 0.00 -24.54 7.36
N ASP A 154 -0.73 -23.76 6.57
CA ASP A 154 -2.08 -24.11 6.12
C ASP A 154 -2.09 -25.40 5.29
N LYS A 155 -1.15 -25.57 4.35
CA LYS A 155 -0.99 -26.81 3.58
C LYS A 155 -0.74 -28.01 4.47
N THR A 156 0.14 -27.87 5.46
CA THR A 156 0.48 -28.95 6.41
C THR A 156 -0.73 -29.33 7.24
N SER A 157 -1.50 -28.35 7.72
CA SER A 157 -2.74 -28.60 8.47
C SER A 157 -3.77 -29.38 7.66
N GLN A 158 -3.89 -29.09 6.35
CA GLN A 158 -4.84 -29.78 5.47
C GLN A 158 -4.40 -31.21 5.10
N THR A 159 -3.10 -31.51 5.06
CA THR A 159 -2.58 -32.84 4.74
C THR A 159 -2.54 -33.79 5.95
N GLY A 160 -2.80 -33.30 7.16
CA GLY A 160 -2.75 -34.09 8.38
C GLY A 160 -1.33 -34.53 8.79
N GLU A 161 -0.30 -33.96 8.17
CA GLU A 161 1.10 -34.19 8.56
C GLU A 161 1.40 -33.35 9.81
N VAL A 162 1.11 -33.94 10.97
CA VAL A 162 1.53 -33.34 12.25
C VAL A 162 3.04 -33.49 12.35
N PHE A 163 3.77 -32.38 12.40
CA PHE A 163 5.15 -32.42 12.84
C PHE A 163 5.19 -32.86 14.32
N VAL A 164 5.63 -34.10 14.53
CA VAL A 164 5.95 -34.62 15.86
C VAL A 164 7.33 -34.17 16.27
#